data_82cfaf6840b6ecbcfd760f6adc9fe95a
#
_entry.id   82cfaf6840b6ecbcfd760f6adc9fe95a
#
_cell.length_a   1.000
_cell.length_b   1.000
_cell.length_c   1.000
_cell.angle_alpha   90.00
_cell.angle_beta   90.00
_cell.angle_gamma   90.00
#
_symmetry.space_group_name_H-M   'P 1'
#
loop_
_entity.id
_entity.type
_entity.pdbx_description
1 polymer ?
#
loop_
_entity_poly.entity_id
_entity_poly.type
_entity_poly.pdbx_seq_one_letter_code
_entity_poly.pdbx_strand_id
1 'polypeptide(L)' 'MSTLANEVIFETLFEETLEELGINEDSLFYADAYKMAQSIAVDKFLSNNP' A
#
# COMPACT_ATOMS: atom_id res chain seq x y z
N MET A 1 8.52 3.63 -20.92
CA MET A 1 8.43 2.54 -19.97
C MET A 1 7.72 2.95 -18.72
N SER A 2 6.75 2.22 -18.37
CA SER A 2 5.90 2.59 -17.27
C SER A 2 6.19 1.83 -15.99
N THR A 3 7.18 0.95 -16.00
CA THR A 3 7.48 0.14 -14.84
C THR A 3 7.81 0.98 -13.61
N LEU A 4 8.69 1.96 -13.80
CA LEU A 4 9.09 2.82 -12.70
C LEU A 4 7.92 3.67 -12.21
N ALA A 5 7.12 4.17 -13.15
CA ALA A 5 5.96 4.98 -12.79
C ALA A 5 4.95 4.15 -12.01
N ASN A 6 4.75 2.89 -12.42
CA ASN A 6 3.82 2.00 -11.71
C ASN A 6 4.31 1.71 -10.30
N GLU A 7 5.60 1.56 -10.12
CA GLU A 7 6.17 1.33 -8.79
C GLU A 7 5.92 2.53 -7.88
N VAL A 8 6.12 3.73 -8.41
CA VAL A 8 5.91 4.94 -7.63
C VAL A 8 4.44 5.07 -7.24
N ILE A 9 3.54 4.79 -8.18
CA ILE A 9 2.11 4.86 -7.91
C ILE A 9 1.73 3.85 -6.81
N PHE A 10 2.24 2.63 -6.93
CA PHE A 10 1.95 1.60 -5.94
C PHE A 10 2.47 1.99 -4.56
N GLU A 11 3.70 2.50 -4.50
CA GLU A 11 4.29 2.93 -3.23
C GLU A 11 3.46 4.03 -2.58
N THR A 12 3.00 4.97 -3.37
CA THR A 12 2.18 6.06 -2.85
C THR A 12 0.89 5.52 -2.27
N LEU A 13 0.22 4.62 -3.00
CA LEU A 13 -1.01 4.01 -2.52
C LEU A 13 -0.78 3.21 -1.24
N PHE A 14 0.34 2.51 -1.18
CA PHE A 14 0.69 1.70 -0.02
C PHE A 14 0.89 2.59 1.21
N GLU A 15 1.65 3.67 1.04
CA GLU A 15 1.88 4.60 2.14
C GLU A 15 0.60 5.26 2.62
N GLU A 16 -0.25 5.65 1.69
CA GLU A 16 -1.54 6.22 2.04
C GLU A 16 -2.40 5.23 2.82
N THR A 17 -2.36 3.96 2.41
CA THR A 17 -3.11 2.93 3.09
C THR A 17 -2.60 2.73 4.52
N LEU A 18 -1.29 2.73 4.70
CA LEU A 18 -0.71 2.61 6.02
C LEU A 18 -1.16 3.74 6.93
N GLU A 19 -1.20 4.96 6.40
CA GLU A 19 -1.65 6.11 7.15
C GLU A 19 -3.12 6.00 7.52
N GLU A 20 -3.94 5.58 6.58
CA GLU A 20 -5.37 5.42 6.81
C GLU A 20 -5.66 4.41 7.92
N LEU A 21 -4.88 3.35 7.95
CA LEU A 21 -5.05 2.30 8.96
C LEU A 21 -4.41 2.65 10.30
N GLY A 22 -3.62 3.72 10.33
CA GLY A 22 -2.94 4.12 11.54
C GLY A 22 -1.84 3.18 11.95
N ILE A 23 -1.21 2.55 10.99
CA ILE A 23 -0.16 1.58 11.24
C ILE A 23 1.18 2.26 11.40
N ASN A 24 1.95 1.89 12.42
CA ASN A 24 3.31 2.35 12.54
C ASN A 24 4.20 1.18 12.98
N GLU A 25 5.51 1.39 12.84
CA GLU A 25 6.49 0.32 13.06
C GLU A 25 6.52 -0.19 14.50
N ASP A 26 6.02 0.61 15.43
CA ASP A 26 6.01 0.25 16.84
C ASP A 26 4.82 -0.62 17.21
N SER A 27 3.90 -0.85 16.28
CA SER A 27 2.73 -1.68 16.54
C SER A 27 3.12 -3.13 16.75
N LEU A 28 2.46 -3.79 17.71
CA LEU A 28 2.70 -5.19 17.96
C LEU A 28 2.33 -6.07 16.77
N PHE A 29 1.31 -5.66 16.03
CA PHE A 29 0.83 -6.43 14.89
C PHE A 29 1.21 -5.78 13.59
N TYR A 30 2.35 -5.09 13.57
CA TYR A 30 2.79 -4.36 12.40
C TYR A 30 2.92 -5.27 11.17
N ALA A 31 3.48 -6.46 11.35
CA ALA A 31 3.69 -7.37 10.23
C ALA A 31 2.37 -7.79 9.59
N ASP A 32 1.37 -8.11 10.42
CA ASP A 32 0.06 -8.49 9.89
C ASP A 32 -0.63 -7.31 9.23
N ALA A 33 -0.55 -6.15 9.86
CA ALA A 33 -1.14 -4.94 9.31
C ALA A 33 -0.46 -4.53 8.01
N TYR A 34 0.86 -4.74 7.93
CA TYR A 34 1.61 -4.45 6.72
C TYR A 34 1.10 -5.31 5.56
N LYS A 35 0.90 -6.60 5.81
CA LYS A 35 0.37 -7.49 4.79
C LYS A 35 -1.02 -7.07 4.33
N MET A 36 -1.86 -6.67 5.27
CA MET A 36 -3.19 -6.20 4.95
C MET A 36 -3.14 -4.94 4.10
N ALA A 37 -2.29 -4.00 4.48
CA ALA A 37 -2.12 -2.76 3.73
C ALA A 37 -1.63 -3.04 2.32
N GLN A 38 -0.74 -4.01 2.18
CA GLN A 38 -0.23 -4.39 0.87
C GLN A 38 -1.35 -4.93 -0.02
N SER A 39 -2.21 -5.75 0.55
CA SER A 39 -3.35 -6.30 -0.16
C SER A 39 -4.30 -5.21 -0.62
N ILE A 40 -4.59 -4.27 0.27
CA ILE A 40 -5.46 -3.14 -0.05
C ILE A 40 -4.85 -2.26 -1.13
N ALA A 41 -3.55 -2.04 -1.05
CA ALA A 41 -2.86 -1.22 -2.04
C ALA A 41 -2.91 -1.86 -3.42
N VAL A 42 -2.74 -3.18 -3.48
CA VAL A 42 -2.86 -3.91 -4.74
C VAL A 42 -4.26 -3.74 -5.31
N ASP A 43 -5.27 -3.87 -4.47
CA ASP A 43 -6.66 -3.71 -4.87
C ASP A 43 -6.90 -2.32 -5.44
N LYS A 44 -6.42 -1.29 -4.75
CA LYS A 44 -6.58 0.07 -5.21
C LYS A 44 -5.87 0.30 -6.53
N PHE A 45 -4.67 -0.26 -6.66
CA PHE A 45 -3.88 -0.11 -7.87
C PHE A 45 -4.62 -0.73 -9.07
N LEU A 46 -5.13 -1.93 -8.88
CA LEU A 46 -5.85 -2.62 -9.94
C LEU A 46 -7.16 -1.93 -10.29
N SER A 47 -7.83 -1.38 -9.30
CA SER A 47 -9.09 -0.66 -9.53
C SER A 47 -8.88 0.63 -10.31
N ASN A 48 -7.75 1.29 -10.10
CA ASN A 48 -7.46 2.54 -10.77
C ASN A 48 -6.80 2.35 -12.13
N ASN A 49 -6.50 1.13 -12.48
CA ASN A 49 -5.83 0.82 -13.74
C ASN A 49 -6.87 0.27 -14.71
N PRO A 50 -7.30 1.09 -15.67
CA PRO A 50 -8.34 0.69 -16.64
C PRO A 50 -7.90 -0.41 -17.58
#